data_cb4b6c88b5043e4a7d894d1edf114e4e
#
_entry.id   cb4b6c88b5043e4a7d894d1edf114e4e
#
_cell.length_a   1.000
_cell.length_b   1.000
_cell.length_c   1.000
_cell.angle_alpha   90.00
_cell.angle_beta   90.00
_cell.angle_gamma   90.00
#
_symmetry.space_group_name_H-M   'P 1'
#
loop_
_entity.id
_entity.type
_entity.pdbx_description
1 polymer ?
#
loop_
_entity_poly.entity_id
_entity_poly.type
_entity_poly.pdbx_seq_one_letter_code
_entity_poly.pdbx_strand_id
1 'polypeptide(L)'
;MVRMPNGENVPYWNTFYQEVRYDKVQEQDLMQALQLQYLTALEIAKMVNDQLEKGVIPANVELGRFEKYKKQVVEYVESHRKYLGQMDLNIKSPLVWEYYDDTLCTLAEYGAKIVRLDAFAYAPKEPGEKNFLNEPGTWNLLERIQQLADKYELTLLPEIHSSYEEKTYEILSQKGYMAYDFFLPGLIIDAFEEQSGEMLEKWAQEILDKQINVVNMLGCHDGIPLLDLKGLIKDEQIQRLIDTVVGRGGFVKNLHGQKNVYYQVNATYYSALGEDDRKMLIARAV
;
A
#
# COMPACT_ATOMS: atom_id res chain seq x y z
N MET A 1 10.99 13.52 -8.89
CA MET A 1 11.99 13.30 -9.97
C MET A 1 13.37 13.30 -9.34
N VAL A 2 14.19 12.32 -9.69
CA VAL A 2 15.60 12.22 -9.28
C VAL A 2 16.45 12.39 -10.54
N ARG A 3 17.51 13.18 -10.44
CA ARG A 3 18.44 13.38 -11.55
C ARG A 3 19.50 12.28 -11.53
N MET A 4 19.55 11.50 -12.60
CA MET A 4 20.55 10.45 -12.78
C MET A 4 21.92 11.04 -13.13
N PRO A 5 23.02 10.28 -12.95
CA PRO A 5 24.36 10.73 -13.34
C PRO A 5 24.49 11.10 -14.83
N ASN A 6 23.69 10.47 -15.69
CA ASN A 6 23.61 10.80 -17.13
C ASN A 6 22.83 12.09 -17.43
N GLY A 7 22.33 12.78 -16.40
CA GLY A 7 21.55 14.01 -16.52
C GLY A 7 20.06 13.82 -16.75
N GLU A 8 19.59 12.61 -16.93
CA GLU A 8 18.17 12.28 -17.10
C GLU A 8 17.42 12.43 -15.79
N ASN A 9 16.16 12.91 -15.85
CA ASN A 9 15.26 12.98 -14.70
C ASN A 9 14.30 11.81 -14.74
N VAL A 10 14.39 10.94 -13.74
CA VAL A 10 13.50 9.79 -13.59
C VAL A 10 12.54 9.98 -12.40
N PRO A 11 11.34 9.37 -12.42
CA PRO A 11 10.44 9.40 -11.29
C PRO A 11 11.07 8.78 -10.05
N TYR A 12 10.79 9.37 -8.87
CA TYR A 12 11.04 8.74 -7.59
C TYR A 12 9.72 8.10 -7.11
N TRP A 13 9.78 6.84 -6.75
CA TRP A 13 8.59 6.05 -6.43
C TRP A 13 8.01 6.38 -5.05
N ASN A 14 6.69 6.31 -4.95
CA ASN A 14 5.95 6.36 -3.68
C ASN A 14 5.39 4.98 -3.36
N THR A 15 5.08 4.75 -2.08
CA THR A 15 4.57 3.47 -1.59
C THR A 15 3.29 3.04 -2.31
N PHE A 16 2.26 3.88 -2.32
CA PHE A 16 0.99 3.54 -2.92
C PHE A 16 0.74 4.36 -4.18
N TYR A 17 0.17 5.53 -4.02
CA TYR A 17 -0.06 6.43 -5.13
C TYR A 17 0.18 7.87 -4.71
N GLN A 18 0.45 8.68 -5.68
CA GLN A 18 0.55 10.10 -5.50
C GLN A 18 -0.49 10.77 -6.39
N GLU A 19 -1.43 11.44 -5.76
CA GLU A 19 -2.37 12.31 -6.44
C GLU A 19 -1.99 13.76 -6.15
N VAL A 20 -1.84 14.54 -7.21
CA VAL A 20 -1.66 15.98 -7.09
C VAL A 20 -3.04 16.62 -7.04
N ARG A 21 -3.31 17.36 -5.98
CA ARG A 21 -4.53 18.17 -5.86
C ARG A 21 -4.17 19.64 -5.79
N TYR A 22 -5.04 20.43 -6.37
CA TYR A 22 -4.99 21.88 -6.32
C TYR A 22 -6.18 22.38 -5.51
N ASP A 23 -5.93 23.21 -4.52
CA ASP A 23 -7.00 23.89 -3.79
C ASP A 23 -7.72 24.84 -4.74
N LYS A 24 -8.99 25.09 -4.45
CA LYS A 24 -9.75 26.08 -5.17
C LYS A 24 -9.10 27.46 -5.01
N VAL A 25 -8.72 28.05 -6.13
CA VAL A 25 -8.11 29.38 -6.18
C VAL A 25 -9.16 30.41 -5.78
N GLN A 26 -8.83 31.23 -4.79
CA GLN A 26 -9.69 32.32 -4.32
C GLN A 26 -9.27 33.63 -4.98
N GLU A 27 -10.25 34.47 -5.33
CA GLU A 27 -9.97 35.76 -5.93
C GLU A 27 -9.13 36.69 -5.02
N GLN A 28 -9.35 36.62 -3.71
CA GLN A 28 -8.64 37.42 -2.72
C GLN A 28 -7.13 37.06 -2.71
N ASP A 29 -6.82 35.78 -2.82
CA ASP A 29 -5.44 35.32 -2.85
C ASP A 29 -4.72 35.75 -4.13
N LEU A 30 -5.40 35.70 -5.27
CA LEU A 30 -4.84 36.22 -6.54
C LEU A 30 -4.68 37.73 -6.53
N MET A 31 -5.59 38.46 -5.91
CA MET A 31 -5.43 39.92 -5.73
C MET A 31 -4.15 40.24 -4.96
N GLN A 32 -3.91 39.52 -3.88
CA GLN A 32 -2.75 39.75 -3.03
C GLN A 32 -1.45 39.27 -3.71
N ALA A 33 -1.44 38.06 -4.27
CA ALA A 33 -0.25 37.45 -4.86
C ALA A 33 0.21 38.11 -6.14
N LEU A 34 -0.76 38.53 -7.01
CA LEU A 34 -0.49 39.07 -8.34
C LEU A 34 -0.79 40.57 -8.47
N GLN A 35 -1.21 41.22 -7.39
CA GLN A 35 -1.58 42.65 -7.37
C GLN A 35 -2.68 42.99 -8.40
N LEU A 36 -3.69 42.13 -8.50
CA LEU A 36 -4.78 42.28 -9.45
C LEU A 36 -5.96 43.05 -8.85
N GLN A 37 -6.73 43.72 -9.72
CA GLN A 37 -8.03 44.26 -9.33
C GLN A 37 -9.05 43.11 -9.12
N TYR A 38 -9.97 43.29 -8.20
CA TYR A 38 -10.96 42.30 -7.78
C TYR A 38 -11.67 41.57 -8.95
N LEU A 39 -12.25 42.31 -9.87
CA LEU A 39 -12.96 41.71 -11.01
C LEU A 39 -12.05 40.86 -11.90
N THR A 40 -10.82 41.29 -12.11
CA THR A 40 -9.84 40.53 -12.88
C THR A 40 -9.44 39.24 -12.15
N ALA A 41 -9.18 39.32 -10.84
CA ALA A 41 -8.86 38.18 -10.01
C ALA A 41 -10.02 37.16 -9.96
N LEU A 42 -11.26 37.64 -9.81
CA LEU A 42 -12.45 36.82 -9.80
C LEU A 42 -12.64 36.03 -11.11
N GLU A 43 -12.52 36.70 -12.27
CA GLU A 43 -12.64 36.02 -13.56
C GLU A 43 -11.53 34.99 -13.77
N ILE A 44 -10.27 35.33 -13.44
CA ILE A 44 -9.15 34.39 -13.53
C ILE A 44 -9.37 33.20 -12.60
N ALA A 45 -9.71 33.42 -11.33
CA ALA A 45 -9.98 32.35 -10.37
C ALA A 45 -11.06 31.38 -10.88
N LYS A 46 -12.17 31.93 -11.41
CA LYS A 46 -13.24 31.11 -12.01
C LYS A 46 -12.74 30.28 -13.18
N MET A 47 -12.02 30.89 -14.14
CA MET A 47 -11.49 30.18 -15.31
C MET A 47 -10.52 29.08 -14.93
N VAL A 48 -9.66 29.33 -13.94
CA VAL A 48 -8.70 28.32 -13.42
C VAL A 48 -9.45 27.17 -12.76
N ASN A 49 -10.34 27.47 -11.82
CA ASN A 49 -11.07 26.44 -11.08
C ASN A 49 -11.92 25.56 -12.00
N ASP A 50 -12.65 26.15 -12.95
CA ASP A 50 -13.49 25.41 -13.90
C ASP A 50 -12.65 24.42 -14.77
N GLN A 51 -11.39 24.75 -15.03
CA GLN A 51 -10.50 23.89 -15.81
C GLN A 51 -9.79 22.83 -14.94
N LEU A 52 -9.36 23.20 -13.72
CA LEU A 52 -8.78 22.24 -12.77
C LEU A 52 -9.80 21.16 -12.38
N GLU A 53 -11.06 21.53 -12.16
CA GLU A 53 -12.15 20.58 -11.88
C GLU A 53 -12.39 19.60 -13.03
N LYS A 54 -12.07 19.98 -14.26
CA LYS A 54 -12.11 19.11 -15.46
C LYS A 54 -10.83 18.30 -15.67
N GLY A 55 -9.87 18.38 -14.75
CA GLY A 55 -8.61 17.63 -14.83
C GLY A 55 -7.55 18.28 -15.74
N VAL A 56 -7.74 19.55 -16.16
CA VAL A 56 -6.69 20.27 -16.88
C VAL A 56 -5.55 20.59 -15.94
N ILE A 57 -4.30 20.23 -16.32
CA ILE A 57 -3.13 20.56 -15.51
C ILE A 57 -2.83 22.06 -15.56
N PRO A 58 -2.28 22.69 -14.50
CA PRO A 58 -2.09 24.13 -14.43
C PRO A 58 -1.34 24.72 -15.62
N ALA A 59 -0.32 24.05 -16.14
CA ALA A 59 0.45 24.50 -17.29
C ALA A 59 -0.40 24.68 -18.58
N ASN A 60 -1.50 23.94 -18.69
CA ASN A 60 -2.37 23.92 -19.86
C ASN A 60 -3.64 24.77 -19.67
N VAL A 61 -3.80 25.45 -18.53
CA VAL A 61 -4.95 26.32 -18.27
C VAL A 61 -4.93 27.46 -19.28
N GLU A 62 -6.08 27.74 -19.90
CA GLU A 62 -6.27 28.85 -20.82
C GLU A 62 -6.98 30.01 -20.11
N LEU A 63 -6.38 31.21 -20.20
CA LEU A 63 -6.91 32.40 -19.53
C LEU A 63 -7.52 33.43 -20.49
N GLY A 64 -7.61 33.10 -21.77
CA GLY A 64 -8.24 33.97 -22.78
C GLY A 64 -7.65 35.38 -22.79
N ARG A 65 -8.49 36.42 -22.56
CA ARG A 65 -8.02 37.80 -22.52
C ARG A 65 -6.98 38.11 -21.41
N PHE A 66 -6.81 37.19 -20.46
CA PHE A 66 -5.89 37.33 -19.35
C PHE A 66 -4.59 36.53 -19.52
N GLU A 67 -4.30 36.06 -20.72
CA GLU A 67 -3.14 35.20 -21.01
C GLU A 67 -1.80 35.81 -20.55
N LYS A 68 -1.70 37.14 -20.51
CA LYS A 68 -0.51 37.84 -19.97
C LYS A 68 -0.18 37.50 -18.52
N TYR A 69 -1.16 37.03 -17.74
CA TYR A 69 -0.98 36.63 -16.34
C TYR A 69 -0.73 35.12 -16.18
N LYS A 70 -0.79 34.35 -17.26
CA LYS A 70 -0.73 32.87 -17.20
C LYS A 70 0.47 32.37 -16.42
N LYS A 71 1.64 32.86 -16.70
CA LYS A 71 2.87 32.43 -16.01
C LYS A 71 2.75 32.58 -14.49
N GLN A 72 2.34 33.73 -14.02
CA GLN A 72 2.20 34.05 -12.60
C GLN A 72 1.08 33.24 -11.93
N VAL A 73 -0.04 33.04 -12.64
CA VAL A 73 -1.17 32.22 -12.17
C VAL A 73 -0.75 30.76 -12.05
N VAL A 74 -0.03 30.22 -13.04
CA VAL A 74 0.49 28.84 -13.00
C VAL A 74 1.49 28.69 -11.85
N GLU A 75 2.41 29.61 -11.69
CA GLU A 75 3.38 29.61 -10.56
C GLU A 75 2.63 29.65 -9.20
N TYR A 76 1.59 30.47 -9.10
CA TYR A 76 0.77 30.52 -7.90
C TYR A 76 0.08 29.19 -7.63
N VAL A 77 -0.64 28.62 -8.60
CA VAL A 77 -1.35 27.35 -8.46
C VAL A 77 -0.39 26.20 -8.11
N GLU A 78 0.75 26.12 -8.79
CA GLU A 78 1.77 25.09 -8.54
C GLU A 78 2.44 25.24 -7.15
N SER A 79 2.57 26.47 -6.65
CA SER A 79 3.12 26.70 -5.30
C SER A 79 2.15 26.27 -4.19
N HIS A 80 0.85 26.14 -4.50
CA HIS A 80 -0.21 25.72 -3.57
C HIS A 80 -0.71 24.29 -3.85
N ARG A 81 0.00 23.54 -4.70
CA ARG A 81 -0.37 22.15 -4.94
C ARG A 81 -0.15 21.31 -3.69
N LYS A 82 -1.06 20.39 -3.48
CA LYS A 82 -0.99 19.39 -2.40
C LYS A 82 -0.73 18.02 -2.99
N TYR A 83 0.05 17.24 -2.29
CA TYR A 83 0.24 15.84 -2.60
C TYR A 83 -0.61 15.02 -1.63
N LEU A 84 -1.47 14.18 -2.17
CA LEU A 84 -2.14 13.12 -1.42
C LEU A 84 -1.47 11.80 -1.78
N GLY A 85 -1.15 11.05 -0.75
CA GLY A 85 -0.48 9.76 -0.90
C GLY A 85 0.50 9.55 0.25
N GLN A 86 1.05 8.35 0.29
CA GLN A 86 2.08 8.00 1.26
C GLN A 86 3.45 8.13 0.59
N MET A 87 4.35 8.80 1.27
CA MET A 87 5.74 8.92 0.86
C MET A 87 6.60 8.10 1.81
N ASP A 88 7.47 7.27 1.24
CA ASP A 88 8.38 6.47 2.02
C ASP A 88 9.46 7.33 2.67
N LEU A 89 9.91 6.94 3.85
CA LEU A 89 11.05 7.56 4.50
C LEU A 89 12.33 7.26 3.70
N ASN A 90 13.22 8.23 3.63
CA ASN A 90 14.52 8.04 2.99
C ASN A 90 15.45 7.21 3.89
N ILE A 91 15.45 5.90 3.71
CA ILE A 91 16.29 4.96 4.48
C ILE A 91 17.81 5.17 4.29
N LYS A 92 18.22 6.04 3.37
CA LYS A 92 19.64 6.46 3.22
C LYS A 92 20.00 7.60 4.18
N SER A 93 19.01 8.23 4.84
CA SER A 93 19.22 9.31 5.79
C SER A 93 19.56 8.77 7.19
N PRO A 94 20.64 9.24 7.84
CA PRO A 94 20.93 8.90 9.24
C PRO A 94 19.78 9.24 10.19
N LEU A 95 19.08 10.35 9.97
CA LEU A 95 17.94 10.77 10.80
C LEU A 95 16.80 9.76 10.81
N VAL A 96 16.59 9.02 9.72
CA VAL A 96 15.58 7.97 9.67
C VAL A 96 15.96 6.80 10.59
N TRP A 97 17.25 6.51 10.71
CA TRP A 97 17.73 5.45 11.59
C TRP A 97 17.70 5.83 13.07
N GLU A 98 17.96 7.09 13.40
CA GLU A 98 17.73 7.64 14.74
C GLU A 98 16.25 7.54 15.09
N TYR A 99 15.37 7.93 14.19
CA TYR A 99 13.92 7.81 14.37
C TYR A 99 13.46 6.35 14.56
N TYR A 100 14.01 5.39 13.82
CA TYR A 100 13.69 3.98 13.99
C TYR A 100 14.17 3.45 15.32
N ASP A 101 15.37 3.80 15.75
CA ASP A 101 15.93 3.39 17.05
C ASP A 101 15.06 3.92 18.20
N ASP A 102 14.73 5.22 18.20
CA ASP A 102 13.84 5.85 19.19
C ASP A 102 12.44 5.20 19.19
N THR A 103 11.90 4.89 18.02
CA THR A 103 10.59 4.26 17.90
C THR A 103 10.59 2.85 18.49
N LEU A 104 11.59 2.03 18.18
CA LEU A 104 11.70 0.67 18.72
C LEU A 104 11.94 0.69 20.23
N CYS A 105 12.76 1.62 20.74
CA CYS A 105 12.94 1.85 22.16
C CYS A 105 11.61 2.15 22.86
N THR A 106 10.86 3.12 22.34
CA THR A 106 9.55 3.52 22.87
C THR A 106 8.54 2.36 22.89
N LEU A 107 8.49 1.56 21.82
CA LEU A 107 7.61 0.41 21.75
C LEU A 107 7.99 -0.65 22.81
N ALA A 108 9.28 -0.89 23.00
CA ALA A 108 9.76 -1.81 24.04
C ALA A 108 9.42 -1.32 25.45
N GLU A 109 9.56 -0.02 25.72
CA GLU A 109 9.17 0.60 26.99
C GLU A 109 7.67 0.47 27.27
N TYR A 110 6.81 0.49 26.23
CA TYR A 110 5.39 0.21 26.33
C TYR A 110 5.05 -1.28 26.46
N GLY A 111 6.06 -2.14 26.47
CA GLY A 111 5.90 -3.59 26.68
C GLY A 111 5.63 -4.39 25.44
N ALA A 112 5.82 -3.82 24.23
CA ALA A 112 5.76 -4.58 23.00
C ALA A 112 6.79 -5.72 23.02
N LYS A 113 6.44 -6.85 22.41
CA LYS A 113 7.34 -7.99 22.19
C LYS A 113 7.47 -8.31 20.71
N ILE A 114 6.43 -8.03 19.94
CA ILE A 114 6.41 -8.21 18.50
C ILE A 114 6.11 -6.85 17.86
N VAL A 115 6.90 -6.47 16.86
CA VAL A 115 6.71 -5.24 16.09
C VAL A 115 6.42 -5.60 14.64
N ARG A 116 5.24 -5.22 14.16
CA ARG A 116 4.85 -5.34 12.76
C ARG A 116 5.53 -4.24 11.94
N LEU A 117 6.20 -4.62 10.88
CA LEU A 117 6.78 -3.71 9.91
C LEU A 117 5.81 -3.51 8.75
N ASP A 118 5.02 -2.44 8.81
CA ASP A 118 4.02 -2.09 7.81
C ASP A 118 4.67 -1.74 6.47
N ALA A 119 4.22 -2.38 5.39
CA ALA A 119 4.60 -2.08 4.00
C ALA A 119 6.12 -1.88 3.76
N PHE A 120 6.98 -2.47 4.59
CA PHE A 120 8.41 -2.15 4.63
C PHE A 120 9.15 -2.47 3.31
N ALA A 121 8.65 -3.44 2.55
CA ALA A 121 9.24 -3.84 1.26
C ALA A 121 9.16 -2.75 0.18
N TYR A 122 8.39 -1.69 0.43
CA TYR A 122 8.36 -0.49 -0.40
C TYR A 122 9.44 0.53 -0.06
N ALA A 123 10.07 0.45 1.10
CA ALA A 123 11.02 1.46 1.55
C ALA A 123 12.34 1.51 0.75
N PRO A 124 12.93 0.41 0.28
CA PRO A 124 14.08 0.46 -0.60
C PRO A 124 13.73 1.04 -1.96
N LYS A 125 14.27 2.21 -2.28
CA LYS A 125 14.04 2.94 -3.52
C LYS A 125 15.35 3.13 -4.27
N GLU A 126 15.40 2.57 -5.48
CA GLU A 126 16.50 2.81 -6.41
C GLU A 126 15.93 3.31 -7.73
N PRO A 127 16.48 4.41 -8.29
CA PRO A 127 16.01 4.95 -9.58
C PRO A 127 16.15 3.90 -10.69
N GLY A 128 15.04 3.66 -11.41
CA GLY A 128 15.00 2.67 -12.49
C GLY A 128 14.60 1.25 -12.06
N GLU A 129 14.53 0.98 -10.76
CA GLU A 129 14.09 -0.30 -10.22
C GLU A 129 12.57 -0.32 -9.96
N LYS A 130 12.03 -1.52 -9.69
CA LYS A 130 10.63 -1.67 -9.30
C LYS A 130 10.33 -1.00 -7.94
N ASN A 131 9.07 -0.72 -7.69
CA ASN A 131 8.66 -0.01 -6.46
C ASN A 131 8.52 -0.92 -5.23
N PHE A 132 8.55 -2.23 -5.38
CA PHE A 132 8.27 -3.19 -4.33
C PHE A 132 9.26 -4.34 -4.37
N LEU A 133 9.69 -4.80 -3.20
CA LEU A 133 10.57 -5.94 -3.00
C LEU A 133 11.83 -5.88 -3.87
N ASN A 134 12.57 -4.77 -3.76
CA ASN A 134 13.86 -4.60 -4.42
C ASN A 134 14.93 -5.44 -3.73
N GLU A 135 15.56 -6.33 -4.46
CA GLU A 135 16.64 -7.16 -3.96
C GLU A 135 18.00 -6.64 -4.42
N PRO A 136 19.02 -6.71 -3.57
CA PRO A 136 19.02 -7.19 -2.18
C PRO A 136 18.55 -6.14 -1.15
N GLY A 137 18.14 -4.96 -1.58
CA GLY A 137 17.85 -3.81 -0.72
C GLY A 137 16.83 -4.08 0.38
N THR A 138 15.75 -4.80 0.06
CA THR A 138 14.70 -5.15 1.03
C THR A 138 15.24 -6.04 2.16
N TRP A 139 16.04 -7.03 1.83
CA TRP A 139 16.62 -7.93 2.82
C TRP A 139 17.69 -7.25 3.68
N ASN A 140 18.52 -6.40 3.08
CA ASN A 140 19.51 -5.60 3.80
C ASN A 140 18.81 -4.60 4.77
N LEU A 141 17.71 -4.01 4.35
CA LEU A 141 16.90 -3.16 5.22
C LEU A 141 16.34 -3.93 6.41
N LEU A 142 15.76 -5.12 6.15
CA LEU A 142 15.18 -5.95 7.20
C LEU A 142 16.24 -6.38 8.23
N GLU A 143 17.41 -6.82 7.76
CA GLU A 143 18.53 -7.19 8.62
C GLU A 143 19.01 -6.02 9.50
N ARG A 144 19.10 -4.82 8.91
CA ARG A 144 19.49 -3.63 9.67
C ARG A 144 18.45 -3.23 10.72
N ILE A 145 17.14 -3.34 10.40
CA ILE A 145 16.08 -3.10 11.39
C ILE A 145 16.14 -4.17 12.49
N GLN A 146 16.44 -5.43 12.15
CA GLN A 146 16.62 -6.50 13.14
C GLN A 146 17.73 -6.19 14.13
N GLN A 147 18.88 -5.70 13.65
CA GLN A 147 19.98 -5.29 14.52
C GLN A 147 19.59 -4.18 15.53
N LEU A 148 18.66 -3.29 15.16
CA LEU A 148 18.09 -2.33 16.10
C LEU A 148 17.11 -3.00 17.07
N ALA A 149 16.23 -3.85 16.56
CA ALA A 149 15.22 -4.54 17.36
C ALA A 149 15.84 -5.46 18.42
N ASP A 150 16.96 -6.09 18.10
CA ASP A 150 17.72 -6.96 19.02
C ASP A 150 18.20 -6.22 20.27
N LYS A 151 18.49 -4.92 20.18
CA LYS A 151 18.88 -4.09 21.34
C LYS A 151 17.78 -4.04 22.40
N TYR A 152 16.53 -4.18 21.97
CA TYR A 152 15.33 -4.02 22.79
C TYR A 152 14.57 -5.34 22.98
N GLU A 153 15.16 -6.47 22.60
CA GLU A 153 14.53 -7.80 22.69
C GLU A 153 13.16 -7.87 21.97
N LEU A 154 13.06 -7.22 20.81
CA LEU A 154 11.87 -7.19 20.00
C LEU A 154 11.95 -8.19 18.86
N THR A 155 10.85 -8.90 18.61
CA THR A 155 10.69 -9.77 17.45
C THR A 155 10.03 -8.99 16.32
N LEU A 156 10.57 -9.08 15.11
CA LEU A 156 9.99 -8.43 13.94
C LEU A 156 8.98 -9.34 13.23
N LEU A 157 7.89 -8.73 12.79
CA LEU A 157 6.87 -9.35 11.93
C LEU A 157 6.74 -8.53 10.64
N PRO A 158 7.52 -8.86 9.60
CA PRO A 158 7.49 -8.14 8.34
C PRO A 158 6.18 -8.40 7.58
N GLU A 159 5.56 -7.33 7.08
CA GLU A 159 4.41 -7.45 6.19
C GLU A 159 4.85 -7.39 4.74
N ILE A 160 4.75 -8.52 4.04
CA ILE A 160 5.01 -8.63 2.61
C ILE A 160 3.88 -9.44 1.98
N HIS A 161 3.06 -8.79 1.19
CA HIS A 161 2.11 -9.46 0.31
C HIS A 161 2.82 -9.95 -0.94
N SER A 162 2.78 -11.24 -1.17
CA SER A 162 3.31 -11.86 -2.38
C SER A 162 2.53 -13.13 -2.70
N SER A 163 2.50 -13.50 -3.98
CA SER A 163 1.85 -14.74 -4.38
C SER A 163 2.58 -15.97 -3.82
N TYR A 164 1.85 -17.06 -3.70
CA TYR A 164 2.43 -18.36 -3.32
C TYR A 164 3.57 -18.77 -4.27
N GLU A 165 3.47 -18.42 -5.57
CA GLU A 165 4.49 -18.70 -6.57
C GLU A 165 5.83 -18.04 -6.27
N GLU A 166 5.82 -16.84 -5.67
CA GLU A 166 7.04 -16.06 -5.34
C GLU A 166 7.80 -16.60 -4.14
N LYS A 167 7.18 -17.45 -3.33
CA LYS A 167 7.81 -18.11 -2.17
C LYS A 167 8.45 -17.18 -1.14
N THR A 168 7.99 -15.93 -1.05
CA THR A 168 8.55 -14.94 -0.13
C THR A 168 8.40 -15.38 1.35
N TYR A 169 7.33 -16.09 1.69
CA TYR A 169 7.11 -16.66 3.02
C TYR A 169 8.21 -17.69 3.40
N GLU A 170 8.71 -18.46 2.42
CA GLU A 170 9.84 -19.38 2.65
C GLU A 170 11.14 -18.61 2.92
N ILE A 171 11.39 -17.54 2.16
CA ILE A 171 12.58 -16.69 2.35
C ILE A 171 12.55 -16.05 3.73
N LEU A 172 11.41 -15.54 4.17
CA LEU A 172 11.23 -14.97 5.50
C LEU A 172 11.53 -16.02 6.58
N SER A 173 10.95 -17.22 6.46
CA SER A 173 11.19 -18.32 7.41
C SER A 173 12.64 -18.75 7.46
N GLN A 174 13.31 -18.93 6.32
CA GLN A 174 14.73 -19.26 6.24
C GLN A 174 15.63 -18.21 6.89
N LYS A 175 15.20 -16.95 6.89
CA LYS A 175 15.88 -15.85 7.58
C LYS A 175 15.52 -15.74 9.07
N GLY A 176 14.66 -16.63 9.59
CA GLY A 176 14.25 -16.67 10.99
C GLY A 176 13.10 -15.73 11.37
N TYR A 177 12.42 -15.13 10.41
CA TYR A 177 11.27 -14.26 10.67
C TYR A 177 9.96 -15.04 10.70
N MET A 178 9.01 -14.53 11.46
CA MET A 178 7.61 -14.92 11.31
C MET A 178 7.05 -14.35 10.02
N ALA A 179 6.14 -15.07 9.38
CA ALA A 179 5.40 -14.60 8.21
C ALA A 179 3.90 -14.53 8.54
N TYR A 180 3.19 -13.58 7.94
CA TYR A 180 1.73 -13.62 7.94
C TYR A 180 1.23 -14.79 7.10
N ASP A 181 0.25 -15.53 7.62
CA ASP A 181 -0.49 -16.50 6.82
C ASP A 181 -1.59 -15.79 6.03
N PHE A 182 -1.22 -15.19 4.90
CA PHE A 182 -2.14 -14.56 3.97
C PHE A 182 -2.94 -15.55 3.12
N PHE A 183 -2.60 -16.84 3.17
CA PHE A 183 -3.28 -17.89 2.43
C PHE A 183 -4.48 -18.45 3.19
N LEU A 184 -4.35 -18.59 4.51
CA LEU A 184 -5.34 -19.18 5.38
C LEU A 184 -6.76 -18.62 5.21
N PRO A 185 -6.99 -17.30 5.15
CA PRO A 185 -8.34 -16.75 5.02
C PRO A 185 -9.07 -17.24 3.78
N GLY A 186 -8.40 -17.21 2.63
CA GLY A 186 -8.97 -17.67 1.38
C GLY A 186 -9.16 -19.18 1.33
N LEU A 187 -8.20 -19.95 1.85
CA LEU A 187 -8.29 -21.42 1.89
C LEU A 187 -9.44 -21.92 2.78
N ILE A 188 -9.73 -21.23 3.88
CA ILE A 188 -10.89 -21.60 4.74
C ILE A 188 -12.19 -21.32 3.99
N ILE A 189 -12.32 -20.18 3.28
CA ILE A 189 -13.53 -19.92 2.49
C ILE A 189 -13.66 -20.97 1.39
N ASP A 190 -12.57 -21.26 0.67
CA ASP A 190 -12.53 -22.30 -0.37
C ASP A 190 -12.99 -23.66 0.17
N ALA A 191 -12.48 -24.06 1.34
CA ALA A 191 -12.84 -25.31 1.97
C ALA A 191 -14.35 -25.42 2.29
N PHE A 192 -14.98 -24.33 2.72
CA PHE A 192 -16.42 -24.30 2.96
C PHE A 192 -17.23 -24.34 1.67
N GLU A 193 -16.80 -23.62 0.63
CA GLU A 193 -17.54 -23.55 -0.63
C GLU A 193 -17.38 -24.83 -1.48
N GLU A 194 -16.20 -25.43 -1.50
CA GLU A 194 -15.92 -26.69 -2.20
C GLU A 194 -16.29 -27.93 -1.37
N GLN A 195 -16.65 -27.77 -0.09
CA GLN A 195 -16.88 -28.86 0.86
C GLN A 195 -15.70 -29.85 0.93
N SER A 196 -14.50 -29.33 0.78
CA SER A 196 -13.24 -30.07 0.79
C SER A 196 -12.15 -29.30 1.52
N GLY A 197 -11.43 -29.94 2.43
CA GLY A 197 -10.29 -29.39 3.13
C GLY A 197 -8.94 -29.67 2.47
N GLU A 198 -8.91 -30.25 1.28
CA GLU A 198 -7.67 -30.74 0.63
C GLU A 198 -6.59 -29.68 0.51
N MET A 199 -6.95 -28.47 0.04
CA MET A 199 -5.97 -27.40 -0.14
C MET A 199 -5.53 -26.80 1.21
N LEU A 200 -6.42 -26.73 2.18
CA LEU A 200 -6.10 -26.29 3.54
C LEU A 200 -5.14 -27.29 4.22
N GLU A 201 -5.41 -28.58 4.11
CA GLU A 201 -4.54 -29.66 4.63
C GLU A 201 -3.16 -29.62 3.97
N LYS A 202 -3.11 -29.46 2.63
CA LYS A 202 -1.86 -29.34 1.88
C LYS A 202 -1.02 -28.15 2.37
N TRP A 203 -1.63 -27.00 2.60
CA TRP A 203 -0.96 -25.83 3.12
C TRP A 203 -0.46 -26.04 4.56
N ALA A 204 -1.31 -26.59 5.42
CA ALA A 204 -0.92 -26.93 6.80
C ALA A 204 0.26 -27.91 6.83
N GLN A 205 0.27 -28.92 5.97
CA GLN A 205 1.39 -29.86 5.85
C GLN A 205 2.67 -29.15 5.38
N GLU A 206 2.56 -28.24 4.42
CA GLU A 206 3.72 -27.47 3.94
C GLU A 206 4.33 -26.60 5.05
N ILE A 207 3.50 -25.96 5.87
CA ILE A 207 3.96 -25.19 7.05
C ILE A 207 4.76 -26.10 7.98
N LEU A 208 4.27 -27.31 8.27
CA LEU A 208 4.91 -28.26 9.16
C LEU A 208 6.21 -28.79 8.57
N ASP A 209 6.21 -29.24 7.31
CA ASP A 209 7.37 -29.83 6.64
C ASP A 209 8.51 -28.82 6.49
N LYS A 210 8.20 -27.57 6.23
CA LYS A 210 9.18 -26.49 6.06
C LYS A 210 9.46 -25.73 7.36
N GLN A 211 8.80 -26.08 8.45
CA GLN A 211 8.91 -25.40 9.74
C GLN A 211 8.72 -23.88 9.65
N ILE A 212 7.70 -23.46 8.89
CA ILE A 212 7.41 -22.04 8.70
C ILE A 212 6.73 -21.51 9.96
N ASN A 213 7.26 -20.45 10.52
CA ASN A 213 6.67 -19.79 11.67
C ASN A 213 5.68 -18.73 11.18
N VAL A 214 4.38 -19.05 11.26
CA VAL A 214 3.30 -18.19 10.75
C VAL A 214 2.49 -17.54 11.85
N VAL A 215 1.95 -16.36 11.52
CA VAL A 215 0.90 -15.71 12.29
C VAL A 215 -0.40 -15.88 11.53
N ASN A 216 -1.26 -16.76 12.04
CA ASN A 216 -2.57 -17.04 11.44
C ASN A 216 -3.49 -15.83 11.56
N MET A 217 -4.22 -15.54 10.49
CA MET A 217 -5.20 -14.46 10.45
C MET A 217 -6.41 -14.86 9.60
N LEU A 218 -7.57 -14.28 9.87
CA LEU A 218 -8.77 -14.45 9.06
C LEU A 218 -9.04 -13.26 8.13
N GLY A 219 -8.30 -12.20 8.29
CA GLY A 219 -8.40 -10.96 7.54
C GLY A 219 -7.83 -9.80 8.36
N CYS A 220 -7.66 -8.67 7.74
CA CYS A 220 -7.13 -7.47 8.40
C CYS A 220 -7.95 -6.24 8.00
N HIS A 221 -7.51 -5.06 8.46
CA HIS A 221 -8.13 -3.78 8.11
C HIS A 221 -8.12 -3.49 6.60
N ASP A 222 -7.23 -4.14 5.84
CA ASP A 222 -7.18 -4.01 4.37
C ASP A 222 -8.16 -4.93 3.64
N GLY A 223 -8.65 -5.97 4.31
CA GLY A 223 -9.58 -6.94 3.73
C GLY A 223 -9.09 -8.39 3.80
N ILE A 224 -9.61 -9.21 2.91
CA ILE A 224 -9.27 -10.63 2.76
C ILE A 224 -8.29 -10.74 1.58
N PRO A 225 -7.03 -11.19 1.79
CA PRO A 225 -6.06 -11.36 0.73
C PRO A 225 -6.50 -12.48 -0.23
N LEU A 226 -6.38 -12.26 -1.53
CA LEU A 226 -6.72 -13.27 -2.53
C LEU A 226 -5.62 -13.43 -3.59
N LEU A 227 -4.89 -12.36 -3.92
CA LEU A 227 -3.77 -12.43 -4.86
C LEU A 227 -2.67 -13.35 -4.35
N ASP A 228 -2.49 -13.41 -3.05
CA ASP A 228 -1.50 -14.27 -2.37
C ASP A 228 -1.74 -15.77 -2.69
N LEU A 229 -3.00 -16.17 -2.94
CA LEU A 229 -3.35 -17.56 -3.28
C LEU A 229 -2.89 -18.03 -4.68
N LYS A 230 -2.41 -17.09 -5.51
CA LYS A 230 -1.98 -17.43 -6.86
C LYS A 230 -0.83 -18.44 -6.85
N GLY A 231 -1.02 -19.53 -7.57
CA GLY A 231 -0.11 -20.67 -7.63
C GLY A 231 -0.34 -21.73 -6.54
N LEU A 232 -1.10 -21.43 -5.50
CA LEU A 232 -1.53 -22.41 -4.49
C LEU A 232 -2.83 -23.11 -4.93
N ILE A 233 -3.81 -22.31 -5.37
CA ILE A 233 -5.06 -22.79 -5.97
C ILE A 233 -5.18 -22.26 -7.40
N LYS A 234 -6.13 -22.81 -8.17
CA LYS A 234 -6.33 -22.42 -9.58
C LYS A 234 -6.97 -21.03 -9.68
N ASP A 235 -6.67 -20.31 -10.76
CA ASP A 235 -7.24 -18.98 -11.00
C ASP A 235 -8.77 -18.98 -11.02
N GLU A 236 -9.41 -20.05 -11.50
CA GLU A 236 -10.86 -20.20 -11.49
C GLU A 236 -11.40 -20.35 -10.06
N GLN A 237 -10.64 -20.94 -9.13
CA GLN A 237 -11.02 -21.02 -7.71
C GLN A 237 -10.90 -19.64 -7.07
N ILE A 238 -9.82 -18.91 -7.34
CA ILE A 238 -9.66 -17.52 -6.85
C ILE A 238 -10.84 -16.66 -7.34
N GLN A 239 -11.23 -16.77 -8.61
CA GLN A 239 -12.36 -16.02 -9.15
C GLN A 239 -13.68 -16.40 -8.46
N ARG A 240 -13.92 -17.69 -8.19
CA ARG A 240 -15.11 -18.12 -7.43
C ARG A 240 -15.13 -17.56 -6.01
N LEU A 241 -13.98 -17.48 -5.33
CA LEU A 241 -13.87 -16.86 -4.02
C LEU A 241 -14.26 -15.38 -4.06
N ILE A 242 -13.76 -14.65 -5.06
CA ILE A 242 -14.12 -13.25 -5.30
C ILE A 242 -15.63 -13.12 -5.48
N ASP A 243 -16.20 -13.89 -6.42
CA ASP A 243 -17.62 -13.82 -6.75
C ASP A 243 -18.50 -14.17 -5.54
N THR A 244 -18.08 -15.14 -4.74
CA THR A 244 -18.77 -15.53 -3.51
C THR A 244 -18.78 -14.40 -2.49
N VAL A 245 -17.64 -13.79 -2.20
CA VAL A 245 -17.54 -12.72 -1.19
C VAL A 245 -18.22 -11.44 -1.70
N VAL A 246 -18.11 -11.12 -2.98
CA VAL A 246 -18.83 -9.98 -3.59
C VAL A 246 -20.34 -10.22 -3.57
N GLY A 247 -20.81 -11.44 -3.87
CA GLY A 247 -22.22 -11.80 -3.77
C GLY A 247 -22.79 -11.69 -2.35
N ARG A 248 -21.92 -11.72 -1.34
CA ARG A 248 -22.24 -11.50 0.09
C ARG A 248 -22.04 -10.05 0.54
N GLY A 249 -21.91 -9.11 -0.41
CA GLY A 249 -21.79 -7.68 -0.13
C GLY A 249 -20.36 -7.13 0.01
N GLY A 250 -19.36 -7.93 -0.29
CA GLY A 250 -17.96 -7.49 -0.31
C GLY A 250 -17.63 -6.59 -1.51
N PHE A 251 -16.54 -5.84 -1.40
CA PHE A 251 -16.05 -4.94 -2.43
C PHE A 251 -14.66 -5.36 -2.89
N VAL A 252 -14.46 -5.41 -4.20
CA VAL A 252 -13.16 -5.73 -4.78
C VAL A 252 -12.22 -4.54 -4.68
N LYS A 253 -11.00 -4.78 -4.21
CA LYS A 253 -9.88 -3.84 -4.28
C LYS A 253 -8.90 -4.35 -5.34
N ASN A 254 -8.74 -3.60 -6.41
CA ASN A 254 -7.79 -3.94 -7.45
C ASN A 254 -6.35 -3.61 -7.04
N LEU A 255 -5.40 -4.37 -7.61
CA LEU A 255 -3.99 -4.05 -7.46
C LEU A 255 -3.73 -2.64 -8.03
N HIS A 256 -2.98 -1.86 -7.27
CA HIS A 256 -2.79 -0.44 -7.54
C HIS A 256 -2.29 -0.17 -8.97
N GLY A 257 -2.99 0.72 -9.68
CA GLY A 257 -2.68 1.09 -11.06
C GLY A 257 -3.06 0.05 -12.13
N GLN A 258 -3.62 -1.09 -11.76
CA GLN A 258 -4.04 -2.14 -12.69
C GLN A 258 -5.56 -2.31 -12.64
N LYS A 259 -6.20 -2.30 -13.80
CA LYS A 259 -7.63 -2.62 -13.93
C LYS A 259 -7.77 -4.14 -14.03
N ASN A 260 -8.77 -4.69 -13.33
CA ASN A 260 -9.12 -6.12 -13.35
C ASN A 260 -8.03 -7.08 -12.82
N VAL A 261 -7.09 -6.59 -12.04
CA VAL A 261 -6.20 -7.44 -11.25
C VAL A 261 -6.64 -7.31 -9.79
N TYR A 262 -7.33 -8.32 -9.30
CA TYR A 262 -7.85 -8.35 -7.95
C TYR A 262 -6.73 -8.56 -6.94
N TYR A 263 -6.68 -7.71 -5.93
CA TYR A 263 -5.70 -7.80 -4.86
C TYR A 263 -6.32 -8.38 -3.59
N GLN A 264 -7.45 -7.82 -3.17
CA GLN A 264 -8.17 -8.18 -1.96
C GLN A 264 -9.66 -8.00 -2.15
N VAL A 265 -10.45 -8.60 -1.24
CA VAL A 265 -11.88 -8.32 -1.12
C VAL A 265 -12.14 -7.71 0.25
N ASN A 266 -12.75 -6.53 0.26
CA ASN A 266 -13.12 -5.83 1.48
C ASN A 266 -14.48 -6.31 1.96
N ALA A 267 -14.48 -7.13 2.98
CA ALA A 267 -15.64 -7.63 3.71
C ALA A 267 -15.22 -7.97 5.13
N THR A 268 -16.14 -8.00 6.07
CA THR A 268 -15.86 -8.69 7.32
C THR A 268 -15.74 -10.19 7.04
N TYR A 269 -14.90 -10.89 7.78
CA TYR A 269 -14.74 -12.32 7.55
C TYR A 269 -16.04 -13.08 7.84
N TYR A 270 -16.83 -12.61 8.82
CA TYR A 270 -18.16 -13.13 9.12
C TYR A 270 -19.12 -13.02 7.92
N SER A 271 -19.17 -11.85 7.28
CA SER A 271 -19.99 -11.69 6.05
C SER A 271 -19.45 -12.54 4.90
N ALA A 272 -18.12 -12.66 4.76
CA ALA A 272 -17.51 -13.53 3.75
C ALA A 272 -17.88 -15.00 3.91
N LEU A 273 -18.13 -15.46 5.14
CA LEU A 273 -18.64 -16.80 5.45
C LEU A 273 -20.17 -16.94 5.33
N GLY A 274 -20.89 -15.88 4.91
CA GLY A 274 -22.35 -15.88 4.77
C GLY A 274 -23.08 -15.67 6.09
N GLU A 275 -22.48 -15.01 7.05
CA GLU A 275 -23.02 -14.70 8.39
C GLU A 275 -23.42 -15.95 9.18
N ASP A 276 -22.67 -17.03 8.99
CA ASP A 276 -22.87 -18.31 9.65
C ASP A 276 -21.96 -18.46 10.87
N ASP A 277 -22.57 -18.48 12.05
CA ASP A 277 -21.87 -18.60 13.35
C ASP A 277 -21.04 -19.88 13.44
N ARG A 278 -21.52 -21.00 12.87
CA ARG A 278 -20.79 -22.28 12.91
C ARG A 278 -19.56 -22.25 12.06
N LYS A 279 -19.68 -21.70 10.82
CA LYS A 279 -18.53 -21.50 9.94
C LYS A 279 -17.50 -20.58 10.59
N MET A 280 -17.96 -19.48 11.22
CA MET A 280 -17.07 -18.56 11.91
C MET A 280 -16.37 -19.19 13.11
N LEU A 281 -17.07 -20.01 13.87
CA LEU A 281 -16.49 -20.74 15.01
C LEU A 281 -15.39 -21.72 14.53
N ILE A 282 -15.66 -22.48 13.48
CA ILE A 282 -14.69 -23.40 12.87
C ILE A 282 -13.48 -22.61 12.34
N ALA A 283 -13.70 -21.54 11.57
CA ALA A 283 -12.62 -20.72 11.02
C ALA A 283 -11.69 -20.14 12.10
N ARG A 284 -12.21 -19.87 13.30
CA ARG A 284 -11.40 -19.39 14.44
C ARG A 284 -10.67 -20.52 15.19
N ALA A 285 -11.06 -21.75 14.97
CA ALA A 285 -10.46 -22.92 15.62
C ALA A 285 -9.34 -23.57 14.77
N VAL A 286 -9.34 -23.32 13.48
CA VAL A 286 -8.29 -23.72 12.53
C VAL A 286 -7.12 -22.75 12.62
#